data_04efd6d6669613bdf0cb3c51b1e9fee9
#
_entry.id   04efd6d6669613bdf0cb3c51b1e9fee9
#
_cell.length_a   1.000
_cell.length_b   1.000
_cell.length_c   1.000
_cell.angle_alpha   90.00
_cell.angle_beta   90.00
_cell.angle_gamma   90.00
#
_symmetry.space_group_name_H-M   'P 1'
#
loop_
_entity.id
_entity.type
_entity.pdbx_description
1 polymer ?
#
loop_
_entity_poly.entity_id
_entity_poly.type
_entity_poly.pdbx_seq_one_letter_code
_entity_poly.pdbx_strand_id
1 'polypeptide(L)'
;GTPLHGLVLTRAAGTDVAALDARRRPTVLLLGQQHGDEPAGSEALLVLARELAQGLLEPMLERINVIVVPRANPDGAEAGTRATSNGIDMNRDHLLLQTPEAQALAKLVRNYRPIAIFDAHEYTVTGRFLEKFHAIQRYDVLLQHATTANLPEFMTKAALEWFHHPMIRALEAEGLSQEW
;
A
#
# COMPACT_ATOMS: atom_id res chain seq x y z
N GLY A 1 -18.13 -2.26 13.85
CA GLY A 1 -16.93 -2.71 13.13
C GLY A 1 -15.68 -2.35 13.89
N THR A 2 -14.62 -3.00 13.57
CA THR A 2 -13.29 -2.75 14.17
C THR A 2 -12.72 -1.43 13.67
N PRO A 3 -12.09 -0.59 14.53
CA PRO A 3 -11.52 0.66 14.08
C PRO A 3 -10.41 0.48 13.04
N LEU A 4 -10.40 1.31 12.01
CA LEU A 4 -9.30 1.41 11.08
C LEU A 4 -8.25 2.36 11.66
N HIS A 5 -7.03 1.87 11.86
CA HIS A 5 -5.92 2.62 12.42
C HIS A 5 -4.91 3.03 11.36
N GLY A 6 -4.38 4.24 11.49
CA GLY A 6 -3.28 4.76 10.67
C GLY A 6 -2.21 5.41 11.54
N LEU A 7 -0.97 5.33 11.09
CA LEU A 7 0.19 5.98 11.69
C LEU A 7 0.63 7.12 10.79
N VAL A 8 0.96 8.26 11.38
CA VAL A 8 1.56 9.40 10.66
C VAL A 8 2.96 9.62 11.19
N LEU A 9 3.95 9.41 10.34
CA LEU A 9 5.37 9.52 10.64
C LEU A 9 5.91 10.77 9.93
N THR A 10 6.32 11.75 10.70
CA THR A 10 6.69 13.08 10.17
C THR A 10 7.61 13.83 11.13
N ARG A 11 8.36 14.80 10.60
CA ARG A 11 9.06 15.84 11.35
C ARG A 11 8.27 17.16 11.39
N ALA A 12 7.00 17.17 10.98
CA ALA A 12 6.13 18.32 11.17
C ALA A 12 5.75 18.51 12.64
N ALA A 13 5.27 19.70 13.00
CA ALA A 13 4.87 20.00 14.38
C ALA A 13 3.53 19.31 14.79
N GLY A 14 2.80 18.78 13.81
CA GLY A 14 1.53 18.06 14.02
C GLY A 14 1.31 17.02 12.92
N THR A 15 0.23 16.27 13.04
CA THR A 15 -0.12 15.19 12.11
C THR A 15 -1.33 15.51 11.23
N ASP A 16 -1.93 16.69 11.41
CA ASP A 16 -3.00 17.15 10.55
C ASP A 16 -2.49 17.65 9.19
N VAL A 17 -3.42 17.81 8.24
CA VAL A 17 -3.09 18.19 6.86
C VAL A 17 -2.32 19.51 6.81
N ALA A 18 -2.73 20.51 7.60
CA ALA A 18 -2.09 21.82 7.57
C ALA A 18 -0.63 21.76 8.07
N ALA A 19 -0.37 20.97 9.12
CA ALA A 19 0.97 20.76 9.65
C ALA A 19 1.89 20.02 8.64
N LEU A 20 1.36 19.05 7.92
CA LEU A 20 2.12 18.32 6.89
C LEU A 20 2.42 19.20 5.68
N ASP A 21 1.44 19.99 5.22
CA ASP A 21 1.60 20.90 4.08
C ASP A 21 2.54 22.08 4.38
N ALA A 22 2.64 22.52 5.65
CA ALA A 22 3.41 23.71 6.05
C ALA A 22 4.90 23.64 5.65
N ARG A 23 5.47 22.44 5.58
CA ARG A 23 6.89 22.24 5.19
C ARG A 23 7.08 21.81 3.75
N ARG A 24 6.02 21.72 2.96
CA ARG A 24 6.04 21.29 1.54
C ARG A 24 6.76 19.96 1.30
N ARG A 25 6.76 19.08 2.30
CA ARG A 25 7.29 17.73 2.13
C ARG A 25 6.26 16.86 1.45
N PRO A 26 6.64 16.07 0.45
CA PRO A 26 5.71 15.12 -0.15
C PRO A 26 5.26 14.08 0.88
N THR A 27 4.01 13.67 0.78
CA THR A 27 3.44 12.59 1.59
C THR A 27 3.37 11.31 0.78
N VAL A 28 3.79 10.20 1.38
CA VAL A 28 3.67 8.84 0.83
C VAL A 28 2.68 8.08 1.69
N LEU A 29 1.81 7.30 1.07
CA LEU A 29 0.85 6.42 1.73
C LEU A 29 1.24 4.96 1.51
N LEU A 30 1.36 4.22 2.59
CA LEU A 30 1.63 2.79 2.59
C LEU A 30 0.39 2.07 3.11
N LEU A 31 -0.17 1.18 2.30
CA LEU A 31 -1.35 0.38 2.61
C LEU A 31 -0.98 -1.08 2.72
N GLY A 32 -1.58 -1.77 3.68
CA GLY A 32 -1.49 -3.22 3.79
C GLY A 32 -2.85 -3.83 4.12
N GLN A 33 -2.97 -5.08 3.84
CA GLN A 33 -4.10 -5.92 4.23
C GLN A 33 -5.47 -5.34 3.82
N GLN A 34 -5.60 -4.88 2.57
CA GLN A 34 -6.90 -4.60 1.95
C GLN A 34 -7.74 -5.89 1.83
N HIS A 35 -7.07 -7.01 1.58
CA HIS A 35 -7.66 -8.34 1.74
C HIS A 35 -7.28 -8.86 3.12
N GLY A 36 -8.28 -9.24 3.93
CA GLY A 36 -8.04 -9.59 5.32
C GLY A 36 -7.23 -10.88 5.52
N ASP A 37 -7.21 -11.75 4.52
CA ASP A 37 -6.44 -12.99 4.48
C ASP A 37 -4.99 -12.84 3.96
N GLU A 38 -4.50 -11.58 3.81
CA GLU A 38 -3.15 -11.25 3.32
C GLU A 38 -2.34 -10.51 4.42
N PRO A 39 -1.91 -11.16 5.52
CA PRO A 39 -1.31 -10.48 6.67
C PRO A 39 0.14 -10.00 6.48
N ALA A 40 0.93 -10.58 5.56
CA ALA A 40 2.36 -10.30 5.44
C ALA A 40 2.64 -8.80 5.16
N GLY A 41 1.82 -8.15 4.32
CA GLY A 41 1.93 -6.71 4.08
C GLY A 41 1.72 -5.86 5.33
N SER A 42 0.75 -6.24 6.17
CA SER A 42 0.49 -5.57 7.46
C SER A 42 1.70 -5.65 8.39
N GLU A 43 2.26 -6.84 8.53
CA GLU A 43 3.43 -7.08 9.40
C GLU A 43 4.67 -6.33 8.90
N ALA A 44 4.95 -6.40 7.61
CA ALA A 44 6.06 -5.68 6.99
C ALA A 44 5.95 -4.16 7.18
N LEU A 45 4.75 -3.60 7.03
CA LEU A 45 4.51 -2.17 7.21
C LEU A 45 4.67 -1.72 8.67
N LEU A 46 4.34 -2.56 9.65
CA LEU A 46 4.61 -2.26 11.06
C LEU A 46 6.11 -2.24 11.38
N VAL A 47 6.88 -3.17 10.80
CA VAL A 47 8.35 -3.15 10.92
C VAL A 47 8.92 -1.90 10.27
N LEU A 48 8.47 -1.55 9.05
CA LEU A 48 8.89 -0.34 8.35
C LEU A 48 8.54 0.93 9.14
N ALA A 49 7.34 0.99 9.73
CA ALA A 49 6.94 2.11 10.57
C ALA A 49 7.84 2.26 11.80
N ARG A 50 8.24 1.17 12.43
CA ARG A 50 9.21 1.19 13.53
C ARG A 50 10.57 1.71 13.08
N GLU A 51 11.08 1.25 11.95
CA GLU A 51 12.37 1.73 11.41
C GLU A 51 12.33 3.22 11.03
N LEU A 52 11.19 3.71 10.52
CA LEU A 52 10.98 5.13 10.27
C LEU A 52 10.86 5.96 11.55
N ALA A 53 10.26 5.39 12.61
CA ALA A 53 10.04 6.13 13.86
C ALA A 53 11.31 6.26 14.71
N GLN A 54 12.16 5.24 14.75
CA GLN A 54 13.28 5.15 15.69
C GLN A 54 14.44 4.27 15.21
N GLY A 55 14.49 3.91 13.92
CA GLY A 55 15.50 3.04 13.33
C GLY A 55 16.32 3.73 12.23
N LEU A 56 16.88 2.90 11.34
CA LEU A 56 17.78 3.35 10.27
C LEU A 56 17.09 4.25 9.23
N LEU A 57 15.78 4.17 9.10
CA LEU A 57 15.01 4.95 8.12
C LEU A 57 14.51 6.30 8.67
N GLU A 58 14.71 6.57 9.95
CA GLU A 58 14.28 7.84 10.58
C GLU A 58 14.75 9.10 9.81
N PRO A 59 15.97 9.17 9.26
CA PRO A 59 16.41 10.35 8.51
C PRO A 59 15.60 10.66 7.25
N MET A 60 14.87 9.69 6.71
CA MET A 60 13.97 9.91 5.56
C MET A 60 12.85 10.91 5.87
N LEU A 61 12.41 10.97 7.13
CA LEU A 61 11.36 11.89 7.58
C LEU A 61 11.78 13.37 7.51
N GLU A 62 13.06 13.67 7.29
CA GLU A 62 13.50 15.04 6.97
C GLU A 62 13.06 15.48 5.57
N ARG A 63 12.76 14.53 4.68
CA ARG A 63 12.43 14.78 3.27
C ARG A 63 10.99 14.47 2.91
N ILE A 64 10.37 13.50 3.60
CA ILE A 64 9.01 13.03 3.30
C ILE A 64 8.17 12.92 4.57
N ASN A 65 6.85 12.94 4.40
CA ASN A 65 5.91 12.45 5.39
C ASN A 65 5.44 11.06 4.97
N VAL A 66 5.25 10.15 5.91
CA VAL A 66 4.77 8.80 5.62
C VAL A 66 3.51 8.54 6.43
N ILE A 67 2.46 8.13 5.74
CA ILE A 67 1.22 7.62 6.37
C ILE A 67 1.19 6.12 6.14
N VAL A 68 0.99 5.35 7.20
CA VAL A 68 0.90 3.89 7.14
C VAL A 68 -0.46 3.46 7.63
N VAL A 69 -1.20 2.73 6.79
CA VAL A 69 -2.42 2.01 7.17
C VAL A 69 -2.10 0.53 7.07
N PRO A 70 -1.60 -0.09 8.16
CA PRO A 70 -1.08 -1.46 8.07
C PRO A 70 -2.18 -2.48 7.84
N ARG A 71 -3.40 -2.21 8.33
CA ARG A 71 -4.55 -3.11 8.21
C ARG A 71 -5.76 -2.33 7.71
N ALA A 72 -5.92 -2.28 6.39
CA ALA A 72 -6.98 -1.51 5.74
C ALA A 72 -8.37 -2.17 5.85
N ASN A 73 -8.43 -3.50 6.05
CA ASN A 73 -9.65 -4.27 6.25
C ASN A 73 -9.60 -5.01 7.61
N PRO A 74 -9.84 -4.33 8.72
CA PRO A 74 -9.67 -4.91 10.05
C PRO A 74 -10.68 -6.04 10.36
N ASP A 75 -11.93 -5.92 9.92
CA ASP A 75 -12.96 -6.95 10.13
C ASP A 75 -12.65 -8.22 9.31
N GLY A 76 -12.22 -8.06 8.05
CA GLY A 76 -11.77 -9.17 7.21
C GLY A 76 -10.52 -9.85 7.76
N ALA A 77 -9.58 -9.05 8.31
CA ALA A 77 -8.37 -9.58 8.94
C ALA A 77 -8.67 -10.42 10.17
N GLU A 78 -9.60 -9.99 11.02
CA GLU A 78 -10.04 -10.76 12.20
C GLU A 78 -10.73 -12.06 11.79
N ALA A 79 -11.53 -12.02 10.72
CA ALA A 79 -12.21 -13.19 10.18
C ALA A 79 -11.35 -14.09 9.29
N GLY A 80 -10.13 -13.67 8.92
CA GLY A 80 -9.27 -14.38 7.97
C GLY A 80 -9.89 -14.49 6.57
N THR A 81 -10.62 -13.46 6.13
CA THR A 81 -11.32 -13.45 4.85
C THR A 81 -10.83 -12.33 3.94
N ARG A 82 -10.87 -12.57 2.63
CA ARG A 82 -10.55 -11.57 1.62
C ARG A 82 -11.46 -10.34 1.69
N ALA A 83 -12.75 -10.57 1.80
CA ALA A 83 -13.77 -9.52 1.79
C ALA A 83 -13.88 -8.78 3.14
N THR A 84 -14.50 -7.61 3.13
CA THR A 84 -14.95 -6.88 4.31
C THR A 84 -16.12 -7.56 4.98
N SER A 85 -16.55 -7.12 6.16
CA SER A 85 -17.65 -7.70 6.94
C SER A 85 -19.00 -7.74 6.19
N ASN A 86 -19.18 -6.90 5.17
CA ASN A 86 -20.36 -6.90 4.31
C ASN A 86 -20.19 -7.75 3.03
N GLY A 87 -19.12 -8.54 2.91
CA GLY A 87 -18.90 -9.46 1.79
C GLY A 87 -18.35 -8.80 0.52
N ILE A 88 -17.98 -7.52 0.56
CA ILE A 88 -17.43 -6.79 -0.60
C ILE A 88 -15.93 -6.88 -0.59
N ASP A 89 -15.31 -7.18 -1.74
CA ASP A 89 -13.88 -7.02 -1.95
C ASP A 89 -13.54 -5.52 -1.98
N MET A 90 -12.91 -5.05 -0.91
CA MET A 90 -12.57 -3.64 -0.73
C MET A 90 -11.68 -3.12 -1.87
N ASN A 91 -10.76 -3.95 -2.40
CA ASN A 91 -9.89 -3.60 -3.53
C ASN A 91 -10.62 -3.66 -4.90
N ARG A 92 -11.95 -3.73 -4.90
CA ARG A 92 -12.85 -3.53 -6.06
C ARG A 92 -13.84 -2.38 -5.82
N ASP A 93 -13.76 -1.74 -4.65
CA ASP A 93 -14.75 -0.76 -4.20
C ASP A 93 -14.25 0.72 -4.22
N HIS A 94 -13.02 0.95 -4.67
CA HIS A 94 -12.45 2.32 -4.70
C HIS A 94 -13.17 3.30 -5.65
N LEU A 95 -14.01 2.80 -6.55
CA LEU A 95 -14.84 3.62 -7.41
C LEU A 95 -16.23 3.88 -6.79
N LEU A 96 -16.87 2.83 -6.27
CA LEU A 96 -18.25 2.90 -5.78
C LEU A 96 -18.34 3.33 -4.31
N LEU A 97 -17.28 3.08 -3.53
CA LEU A 97 -17.17 3.48 -2.12
C LEU A 97 -18.33 2.98 -1.26
N GLN A 98 -18.71 1.72 -1.44
CA GLN A 98 -19.82 1.11 -0.69
C GLN A 98 -19.40 0.67 0.72
N THR A 99 -18.10 0.37 0.91
CA THR A 99 -17.54 -0.07 2.19
C THR A 99 -17.04 1.13 3.01
N PRO A 100 -17.21 1.13 4.33
CA PRO A 100 -16.67 2.18 5.19
C PRO A 100 -15.13 2.26 5.11
N GLU A 101 -14.46 1.14 4.89
CA GLU A 101 -13.01 1.07 4.71
C GLU A 101 -12.56 1.83 3.44
N ALA A 102 -13.19 1.58 2.30
CA ALA A 102 -12.89 2.28 1.04
C ALA A 102 -13.21 3.77 1.15
N GLN A 103 -14.32 4.14 1.82
CA GLN A 103 -14.65 5.54 2.11
C GLN A 103 -13.59 6.21 2.98
N ALA A 104 -13.10 5.53 4.02
CA ALA A 104 -12.06 6.05 4.90
C ALA A 104 -10.74 6.27 4.15
N LEU A 105 -10.30 5.32 3.32
CA LEU A 105 -9.12 5.48 2.49
C LEU A 105 -9.28 6.59 1.46
N ALA A 106 -10.42 6.68 0.78
CA ALA A 106 -10.70 7.77 -0.16
C ALA A 106 -10.64 9.15 0.52
N LYS A 107 -11.17 9.26 1.74
CA LYS A 107 -11.09 10.49 2.55
C LYS A 107 -9.64 10.81 2.94
N LEU A 108 -8.85 9.80 3.32
CA LEU A 108 -7.44 9.95 3.65
C LEU A 108 -6.66 10.46 2.43
N VAL A 109 -6.80 9.81 1.28
CA VAL A 109 -6.13 10.20 0.04
C VAL A 109 -6.52 11.61 -0.38
N ARG A 110 -7.81 11.95 -0.34
CA ARG A 110 -8.30 13.29 -0.69
C ARG A 110 -7.73 14.37 0.24
N ASN A 111 -7.63 14.09 1.54
CA ASN A 111 -7.19 15.06 2.52
C ASN A 111 -5.67 15.26 2.49
N TYR A 112 -4.90 14.19 2.50
CA TYR A 112 -3.43 14.23 2.59
C TYR A 112 -2.72 14.27 1.23
N ARG A 113 -3.42 14.02 0.13
CA ARG A 113 -2.91 14.10 -1.25
C ARG A 113 -1.53 13.46 -1.43
N PRO A 114 -1.35 12.17 -1.08
CA PRO A 114 -0.06 11.52 -1.22
C PRO A 114 0.39 11.53 -2.67
N ILE A 115 1.68 11.76 -2.90
CA ILE A 115 2.28 11.72 -4.26
C ILE A 115 2.51 10.30 -4.75
N ALA A 116 2.59 9.34 -3.83
CA ALA A 116 2.72 7.91 -4.12
C ALA A 116 1.92 7.11 -3.11
N ILE A 117 1.33 6.03 -3.59
CA ILE A 117 0.64 5.03 -2.78
C ILE A 117 1.31 3.69 -3.08
N PHE A 118 1.78 3.02 -2.04
CA PHE A 118 2.24 1.64 -2.09
C PHE A 118 1.19 0.76 -1.43
N ASP A 119 0.74 -0.26 -2.14
CA ASP A 119 -0.30 -1.19 -1.70
C ASP A 119 0.27 -2.61 -1.64
N ALA A 120 0.43 -3.11 -0.43
CA ALA A 120 1.02 -4.42 -0.17
C ALA A 120 -0.05 -5.51 -0.20
N HIS A 121 0.13 -6.47 -1.09
CA HIS A 121 -0.70 -7.64 -1.27
C HIS A 121 0.11 -8.93 -1.15
N GLU A 122 -0.60 -10.03 -0.97
CA GLU A 122 -0.07 -11.37 -1.20
C GLU A 122 -0.71 -11.98 -2.45
N TYR A 123 -0.02 -12.89 -3.10
CA TYR A 123 -0.58 -13.68 -4.19
C TYR A 123 -0.46 -15.17 -3.90
N THR A 124 -1.42 -15.94 -4.40
CA THR A 124 -1.39 -17.40 -4.27
C THR A 124 -0.63 -18.00 -5.45
N VAL A 125 0.34 -18.85 -5.16
CA VAL A 125 1.11 -19.62 -6.15
C VAL A 125 0.22 -20.62 -6.89
N THR A 126 -0.82 -21.11 -6.22
CA THR A 126 -1.87 -22.00 -6.73
C THR A 126 -3.20 -21.25 -6.82
N GLY A 127 -4.26 -21.89 -7.24
CA GLY A 127 -5.59 -21.28 -7.36
C GLY A 127 -5.92 -20.92 -8.80
N ARG A 128 -6.60 -19.80 -9.01
CA ARG A 128 -7.15 -19.44 -10.35
C ARG A 128 -6.10 -19.36 -11.46
N PHE A 129 -4.86 -19.01 -11.14
CA PHE A 129 -3.80 -18.97 -12.15
C PHE A 129 -3.47 -20.40 -12.62
N LEU A 130 -3.32 -21.34 -11.68
CA LEU A 130 -3.11 -22.75 -11.98
C LEU A 130 -4.30 -23.34 -12.74
N GLU A 131 -5.52 -23.06 -12.28
CA GLU A 131 -6.75 -23.55 -12.93
C GLU A 131 -6.89 -23.08 -14.37
N LYS A 132 -6.57 -21.81 -14.62
CA LYS A 132 -6.76 -21.16 -15.94
C LYS A 132 -5.62 -21.44 -16.91
N PHE A 133 -4.39 -21.46 -16.43
CA PHE A 133 -3.20 -21.49 -17.28
C PHE A 133 -2.38 -22.78 -17.14
N HIS A 134 -2.75 -23.69 -16.23
CA HIS A 134 -2.01 -24.90 -15.89
C HIS A 134 -0.54 -24.62 -15.55
N ALA A 135 -0.28 -23.47 -14.95
CA ALA A 135 1.03 -22.98 -14.56
C ALA A 135 0.97 -22.38 -13.15
N ILE A 136 2.11 -22.29 -12.51
CA ILE A 136 2.26 -21.63 -11.21
C ILE A 136 3.21 -20.45 -11.34
N GLN A 137 2.91 -19.39 -10.60
CA GLN A 137 3.81 -18.25 -10.43
C GLN A 137 4.87 -18.64 -9.38
N ARG A 138 6.14 -18.42 -9.69
CA ARG A 138 7.27 -18.83 -8.83
C ARG A 138 8.20 -17.68 -8.46
N TYR A 139 7.74 -16.46 -8.65
CA TYR A 139 8.49 -15.27 -8.31
C TYR A 139 8.36 -14.97 -6.81
N ASP A 140 9.41 -14.42 -6.22
CA ASP A 140 9.40 -13.98 -4.82
C ASP A 140 8.51 -12.74 -4.66
N VAL A 141 8.50 -11.87 -5.67
CA VAL A 141 7.73 -10.61 -5.66
C VAL A 141 7.05 -10.39 -7.01
N LEU A 142 5.80 -9.95 -6.98
CA LEU A 142 5.10 -9.38 -8.13
C LEU A 142 4.98 -7.87 -7.94
N LEU A 143 5.54 -7.09 -8.87
CA LEU A 143 5.46 -5.62 -8.87
C LEU A 143 4.46 -5.17 -9.92
N GLN A 144 3.51 -4.32 -9.52
CA GLN A 144 2.54 -3.76 -10.46
C GLN A 144 2.34 -2.28 -10.19
N HIS A 145 2.50 -1.44 -11.21
CA HIS A 145 2.04 -0.06 -11.16
C HIS A 145 0.56 0.01 -11.56
N ALA A 146 -0.09 1.15 -11.31
CA ALA A 146 -1.48 1.35 -11.71
C ALA A 146 -1.64 1.23 -13.24
N THR A 147 -2.60 0.41 -13.68
CA THR A 147 -2.83 0.06 -15.09
C THR A 147 -4.21 0.48 -15.59
N THR A 148 -4.90 1.38 -14.88
CA THR A 148 -6.20 1.90 -15.34
C THR A 148 -6.07 2.65 -16.65
N ALA A 149 -6.98 2.39 -17.61
CA ALA A 149 -6.90 2.88 -18.97
C ALA A 149 -6.93 4.43 -19.13
N ASN A 150 -7.39 5.13 -18.10
CA ASN A 150 -7.51 6.59 -18.09
C ASN A 150 -6.36 7.30 -17.35
N LEU A 151 -5.27 6.60 -17.02
CA LEU A 151 -4.10 7.24 -16.43
C LEU A 151 -3.38 8.10 -17.47
N PRO A 152 -3.02 9.35 -17.14
CA PRO A 152 -2.13 10.15 -17.96
C PRO A 152 -0.77 9.45 -18.15
N GLU A 153 -0.23 9.49 -19.37
CA GLU A 153 1.03 8.84 -19.72
C GLU A 153 2.20 9.22 -18.78
N PHE A 154 2.26 10.49 -18.36
CA PHE A 154 3.31 10.95 -17.46
C PHE A 154 3.29 10.24 -16.09
N MET A 155 2.11 9.83 -15.60
CA MET A 155 1.99 9.09 -14.35
C MET A 155 2.52 7.67 -14.48
N THR A 156 2.19 6.99 -15.59
CA THR A 156 2.74 5.67 -15.90
C THR A 156 4.26 5.72 -16.03
N LYS A 157 4.78 6.71 -16.76
CA LYS A 157 6.22 6.91 -16.91
C LYS A 157 6.91 7.18 -15.56
N ALA A 158 6.34 8.04 -14.74
CA ALA A 158 6.87 8.33 -13.40
C ALA A 158 6.85 7.07 -12.50
N ALA A 159 5.77 6.28 -12.55
CA ALA A 159 5.68 5.04 -11.79
C ALA A 159 6.75 4.02 -12.20
N LEU A 160 7.01 3.89 -13.50
CA LEU A 160 8.05 3.00 -14.02
C LEU A 160 9.46 3.50 -13.64
N GLU A 161 9.78 4.76 -13.93
CA GLU A 161 11.13 5.29 -13.79
C GLU A 161 11.54 5.52 -12.32
N TRP A 162 10.62 5.99 -11.48
CA TRP A 162 10.95 6.43 -10.12
C TRP A 162 10.69 5.34 -9.05
N PHE A 163 9.86 4.36 -9.35
CA PHE A 163 9.51 3.31 -8.39
C PHE A 163 9.82 1.92 -8.92
N HIS A 164 9.20 1.51 -10.00
CA HIS A 164 9.27 0.14 -10.49
C HIS A 164 10.70 -0.31 -10.82
N HIS A 165 11.40 0.40 -11.70
CA HIS A 165 12.77 0.05 -12.06
C HIS A 165 13.76 0.11 -10.89
N PRO A 166 13.72 1.10 -9.99
CA PRO A 166 14.54 1.07 -8.77
C PRO A 166 14.24 -0.12 -7.86
N MET A 167 12.96 -0.49 -7.69
CA MET A 167 12.58 -1.64 -6.88
C MET A 167 13.08 -2.96 -7.47
N ILE A 168 12.94 -3.15 -8.80
CA ILE A 168 13.52 -4.31 -9.50
C ILE A 168 15.01 -4.45 -9.17
N ARG A 169 15.77 -3.39 -9.38
CA ARG A 169 17.23 -3.43 -9.09
C ARG A 169 17.54 -3.74 -7.63
N ALA A 170 16.73 -3.24 -6.69
CA ALA A 170 16.92 -3.52 -5.27
C ALA A 170 16.62 -4.99 -4.95
N LEU A 171 15.55 -5.54 -5.49
CA LEU A 171 15.17 -6.95 -5.31
C LEU A 171 16.22 -7.90 -5.91
N GLU A 172 16.69 -7.61 -7.12
CA GLU A 172 17.74 -8.39 -7.79
C GLU A 172 19.06 -8.36 -7.01
N ALA A 173 19.42 -7.21 -6.40
CA ALA A 173 20.60 -7.10 -5.54
C ALA A 173 20.51 -7.96 -4.28
N GLU A 174 19.31 -8.23 -3.78
CA GLU A 174 19.03 -9.15 -2.66
C GLU A 174 18.83 -10.59 -3.12
N GLY A 175 18.97 -10.89 -4.42
CA GLY A 175 18.79 -12.22 -4.98
C GLY A 175 17.34 -12.67 -5.11
N LEU A 176 16.39 -11.75 -5.03
CA LEU A 176 14.97 -12.04 -5.14
C LEU A 176 14.50 -11.97 -6.60
N SER A 177 13.74 -12.98 -7.02
CA SER A 177 13.10 -13.02 -8.33
C SER A 177 11.85 -12.16 -8.34
N GLN A 178 11.61 -11.48 -9.44
CA GLN A 178 10.47 -10.58 -9.58
C GLN A 178 9.85 -10.69 -10.97
N GLU A 179 8.57 -10.33 -11.06
CA GLU A 179 7.81 -10.20 -12.31
C GLU A 179 6.79 -9.08 -12.17
N TRP A 180 6.27 -8.66 -13.31
CA TRP A 180 5.28 -7.60 -13.44
C TRP A 180 3.93 -8.14 -13.91
#